data_5232fe3f2a71378a8b275aed4253e8a1
#
_entry.id   5232fe3f2a71378a8b275aed4253e8a1
#
_cell.length_a   1.000
_cell.length_b   1.000
_cell.length_c   1.000
_cell.angle_alpha   90.00
_cell.angle_beta   90.00
_cell.angle_gamma   90.00
#
_symmetry.space_group_name_H-M   'P 1'
#
loop_
_entity.id
_entity.type
_entity.pdbx_description
1 polymer ?
#
loop_
_entity_poly.entity_id
_entity_poly.type
_entity_poly.pdbx_seq_one_letter_code
_entity_poly.pdbx_strand_id
1 'polypeptide(L)'
;MAHQSLNDLPVLTDDFGLYTTFVEGIAEEIRQSQAPKTIAITGYWGSGKTSVLAQLYAQLFGENPPSIKGEAVPTSNDATPHYHGVWFEAWRYQHEPQPIIALMHTMRQSFSQKRQLFDKVGKIANVSMVAGLSVFDGVIKTLSAGAISGLDKIQSIGDKYEKDNLLSQLSTDQINNALSTAIDHLLTNKVEIGEADRKCIIFIDDLDRCDATTAKKLLEGIKVHLNLENCIFVIAIDPAQLEASFQLEHAQLRNTANKQDISNHDATEYLEKLCQDAHRLPIASQQNIADFVANNLNKIFRHEHDKYSDIIAAIKAELEQQNYLPANPRRLKMICNRLAAFITKTTNEEQNQLHAQSLLFLANTYVSYREVYEMLSVCPDSINDLYKFAKSGKSDITALKHLTALNGEAQGAFVHPNKITEFRFAKLLTDIEASGQLPAWGDYLHKLIQSYNAPARIEA
;
A
#
# COMPACT_ATOMS: atom_id res chain seq x y z
N MET A 1 30.87 -1.47 -10.35
CA MET A 1 29.61 -1.30 -11.10
C MET A 1 28.52 -0.85 -10.13
N ALA A 2 27.59 -0.01 -10.55
CA ALA A 2 26.49 0.39 -9.67
C ALA A 2 25.54 -0.81 -9.50
N HIS A 3 25.34 -1.29 -8.27
CA HIS A 3 24.36 -2.31 -7.98
C HIS A 3 22.95 -1.75 -8.22
N GLN A 4 22.09 -2.55 -8.84
CA GLN A 4 20.71 -2.16 -9.10
C GLN A 4 19.94 -2.19 -7.77
N SER A 5 19.65 -1.02 -7.19
CA SER A 5 18.84 -0.94 -6.00
C SER A 5 17.38 -1.35 -6.26
N LEU A 6 16.76 -2.01 -5.30
CA LEU A 6 15.34 -2.33 -5.35
C LEU A 6 14.52 -1.04 -5.23
N ASN A 7 13.51 -0.93 -6.07
CA ASN A 7 12.54 0.17 -6.00
C ASN A 7 11.31 -0.20 -5.14
N ASP A 8 10.52 0.81 -4.77
CA ASP A 8 9.30 0.63 -3.97
C ASP A 8 8.04 0.57 -4.86
N LEU A 9 8.19 0.20 -6.12
CA LEU A 9 7.04 0.06 -7.01
C LEU A 9 6.25 -1.21 -6.70
N PRO A 10 4.91 -1.19 -6.93
CA PRO A 10 4.10 -2.39 -6.89
C PRO A 10 4.62 -3.46 -7.84
N VAL A 11 4.52 -4.72 -7.46
CA VAL A 11 5.03 -5.85 -8.23
C VAL A 11 3.90 -6.84 -8.55
N LEU A 12 3.96 -7.41 -9.75
CA LEU A 12 3.03 -8.45 -10.20
C LEU A 12 3.48 -9.87 -9.81
N THR A 13 4.71 -9.99 -9.30
CA THR A 13 5.26 -11.26 -8.82
C THR A 13 5.09 -11.39 -7.31
N ASP A 14 4.78 -12.59 -6.84
CA ASP A 14 4.71 -12.89 -5.43
C ASP A 14 6.11 -13.18 -4.87
N ASP A 15 6.84 -12.14 -4.52
CA ASP A 15 8.20 -12.26 -3.98
C ASP A 15 8.24 -12.94 -2.59
N PHE A 16 7.09 -13.06 -1.90
CA PHE A 16 6.98 -13.74 -0.60
C PHE A 16 6.50 -15.18 -0.68
N GLY A 17 5.94 -15.61 -1.82
CA GLY A 17 5.29 -16.90 -1.95
C GLY A 17 4.04 -17.07 -1.08
N LEU A 18 3.36 -15.96 -0.73
CA LEU A 18 2.21 -15.92 0.17
C LEU A 18 0.93 -15.43 -0.50
N TYR A 19 1.07 -14.58 -1.49
CA TYR A 19 -0.05 -13.84 -2.04
C TYR A 19 -0.71 -14.55 -3.21
N THR A 20 -0.04 -15.48 -3.87
CA THR A 20 -0.59 -16.21 -5.03
C THR A 20 -1.90 -16.88 -4.67
N THR A 21 -1.93 -17.77 -3.66
CA THR A 21 -3.15 -18.45 -3.22
C THR A 21 -4.20 -17.49 -2.69
N PHE A 22 -3.79 -16.42 -2.03
CA PHE A 22 -4.69 -15.37 -1.55
C PHE A 22 -5.37 -14.64 -2.72
N VAL A 23 -4.61 -14.24 -3.73
CA VAL A 23 -5.10 -13.59 -4.94
C VAL A 23 -6.03 -14.50 -5.73
N GLU A 24 -5.68 -15.79 -5.88
CA GLU A 24 -6.51 -16.81 -6.51
C GLU A 24 -7.85 -16.94 -5.80
N GLY A 25 -7.83 -17.00 -4.46
CA GLY A 25 -9.04 -17.10 -3.64
C GLY A 25 -9.98 -15.90 -3.83
N ILE A 26 -9.44 -14.68 -3.81
CA ILE A 26 -10.22 -13.45 -4.04
C ILE A 26 -10.72 -13.39 -5.50
N ALA A 27 -9.92 -13.79 -6.48
CA ALA A 27 -10.35 -13.84 -7.88
C ALA A 27 -11.52 -14.80 -8.08
N GLU A 28 -11.48 -15.97 -7.45
CA GLU A 28 -12.55 -16.95 -7.52
C GLU A 28 -13.81 -16.45 -6.79
N GLU A 29 -13.65 -15.81 -5.64
CA GLU A 29 -14.76 -15.16 -4.94
C GLU A 29 -15.45 -14.10 -5.83
N ILE A 30 -14.69 -13.28 -6.54
CA ILE A 30 -15.23 -12.29 -7.47
C ILE A 30 -15.98 -12.95 -8.62
N ARG A 31 -15.46 -14.07 -9.16
CA ARG A 31 -16.15 -14.82 -10.22
C ARG A 31 -17.49 -15.38 -9.76
N GLN A 32 -17.53 -15.94 -8.57
CA GLN A 32 -18.73 -16.57 -7.99
C GLN A 32 -19.70 -15.56 -7.38
N SER A 33 -19.27 -14.36 -7.04
CA SER A 33 -20.10 -13.35 -6.38
C SER A 33 -21.11 -12.74 -7.32
N GLN A 34 -22.30 -12.47 -6.78
CA GLN A 34 -23.26 -11.58 -7.43
C GLN A 34 -22.96 -10.12 -7.07
N ALA A 35 -23.09 -9.23 -8.02
CA ALA A 35 -23.05 -7.79 -7.77
C ALA A 35 -24.46 -7.28 -7.32
N PRO A 36 -24.58 -6.22 -6.56
CA PRO A 36 -23.49 -5.36 -6.08
C PRO A 36 -22.73 -5.95 -4.89
N LYS A 37 -21.40 -5.81 -4.89
CA LYS A 37 -20.57 -6.28 -3.78
C LYS A 37 -19.39 -5.34 -3.52
N THR A 38 -19.00 -5.22 -2.25
CA THR A 38 -17.79 -4.51 -1.84
C THR A 38 -16.91 -5.43 -1.02
N ILE A 39 -15.68 -5.62 -1.46
CA ILE A 39 -14.65 -6.47 -0.84
C ILE A 39 -13.54 -5.56 -0.35
N ALA A 40 -13.19 -5.64 0.93
CA ALA A 40 -12.04 -4.94 1.49
C ALA A 40 -10.82 -5.86 1.55
N ILE A 41 -9.68 -5.39 1.04
CA ILE A 41 -8.37 -6.01 1.26
C ILE A 41 -7.66 -5.18 2.32
N THR A 42 -7.53 -5.74 3.53
CA THR A 42 -7.00 -5.03 4.69
C THR A 42 -5.56 -5.43 4.99
N GLY A 43 -4.78 -4.46 5.41
CA GLY A 43 -3.39 -4.68 5.80
C GLY A 43 -2.73 -3.37 6.21
N TYR A 44 -1.69 -3.47 7.02
CA TYR A 44 -0.95 -2.30 7.48
C TYR A 44 -0.18 -1.61 6.33
N TRP A 45 0.26 -0.37 6.58
CA TRP A 45 1.01 0.40 5.59
C TRP A 45 2.32 -0.28 5.19
N GLY A 46 2.54 -0.44 3.89
CA GLY A 46 3.71 -1.14 3.34
C GLY A 46 3.58 -2.67 3.31
N SER A 47 2.42 -3.25 3.64
CA SER A 47 2.17 -4.70 3.62
C SER A 47 2.03 -5.30 2.22
N GLY A 48 1.99 -4.49 1.16
CA GLY A 48 1.86 -4.99 -0.21
C GLY A 48 0.44 -4.95 -0.78
N LYS A 49 -0.51 -4.23 -0.16
CA LYS A 49 -1.91 -4.11 -0.63
C LYS A 49 -1.99 -3.76 -2.12
N THR A 50 -1.29 -2.71 -2.55
CA THR A 50 -1.24 -2.28 -3.95
C THR A 50 -0.73 -3.38 -4.89
N SER A 51 0.30 -4.15 -4.47
CA SER A 51 0.83 -5.27 -5.26
C SER A 51 -0.20 -6.40 -5.39
N VAL A 52 -0.91 -6.72 -4.31
CA VAL A 52 -1.98 -7.73 -4.34
C VAL A 52 -3.14 -7.28 -5.21
N LEU A 53 -3.59 -6.02 -5.11
CA LEU A 53 -4.59 -5.47 -6.02
C LEU A 53 -4.14 -5.56 -7.49
N ALA A 54 -2.85 -5.26 -7.75
CA ALA A 54 -2.30 -5.32 -9.10
C ALA A 54 -2.21 -6.75 -9.65
N GLN A 55 -1.82 -7.71 -8.82
CA GLN A 55 -1.83 -9.13 -9.17
C GLN A 55 -3.25 -9.63 -9.44
N LEU A 56 -4.20 -9.24 -8.59
CA LEU A 56 -5.61 -9.58 -8.77
C LEU A 56 -6.19 -8.99 -10.07
N TYR A 57 -5.83 -7.73 -10.37
CA TYR A 57 -6.21 -7.09 -11.62
C TYR A 57 -5.63 -7.86 -12.82
N ALA A 58 -4.34 -8.17 -12.80
CA ALA A 58 -3.69 -8.92 -13.86
C ALA A 58 -4.31 -10.32 -14.06
N GLN A 59 -4.67 -11.00 -12.98
CA GLN A 59 -5.30 -12.32 -13.02
C GLN A 59 -6.71 -12.27 -13.62
N LEU A 60 -7.50 -11.25 -13.30
CA LEU A 60 -8.86 -11.12 -13.79
C LEU A 60 -8.94 -10.63 -15.25
N PHE A 61 -8.03 -9.77 -15.67
CA PHE A 61 -8.12 -9.10 -16.98
C PHE A 61 -7.05 -9.54 -17.98
N GLY A 62 -6.00 -10.24 -17.56
CA GLY A 62 -4.87 -10.60 -18.42
C GLY A 62 -4.03 -9.40 -18.88
N GLU A 63 -4.15 -8.26 -18.22
CA GLU A 63 -3.43 -7.02 -18.52
C GLU A 63 -2.97 -6.33 -17.23
N ASN A 64 -1.94 -5.49 -17.32
CA ASN A 64 -1.45 -4.74 -16.17
C ASN A 64 -2.42 -3.61 -15.80
N PRO A 65 -2.54 -3.27 -14.48
CA PRO A 65 -3.25 -2.05 -14.09
C PRO A 65 -2.58 -0.82 -14.72
N PRO A 66 -3.36 0.25 -15.00
CA PRO A 66 -2.84 1.46 -15.67
C PRO A 66 -1.67 2.14 -14.96
N SER A 67 -1.53 1.95 -13.65
CA SER A 67 -0.47 2.54 -12.83
C SER A 67 0.86 1.79 -12.91
N ILE A 68 0.87 0.52 -13.37
CA ILE A 68 2.07 -0.32 -13.42
C ILE A 68 2.56 -0.43 -14.86
N LYS A 69 3.71 0.21 -15.12
CA LYS A 69 4.35 0.21 -16.45
C LYS A 69 5.59 -0.69 -16.45
N GLY A 70 5.76 -1.44 -17.52
CA GLY A 70 7.01 -2.14 -17.84
C GLY A 70 7.18 -3.55 -17.26
N GLU A 71 6.25 -4.07 -16.47
CA GLU A 71 6.27 -5.47 -16.03
C GLU A 71 5.48 -6.36 -16.99
N ALA A 72 5.97 -7.58 -17.21
CA ALA A 72 5.27 -8.57 -18.03
C ALA A 72 4.04 -9.09 -17.28
N VAL A 73 2.90 -9.11 -17.96
CA VAL A 73 1.68 -9.73 -17.43
C VAL A 73 1.90 -11.23 -17.31
N PRO A 74 1.66 -11.84 -16.14
CA PRO A 74 1.57 -13.29 -16.06
C PRO A 74 0.48 -13.76 -17.04
N THR A 75 0.80 -14.69 -17.93
CA THR A 75 -0.19 -15.27 -18.82
C THR A 75 -1.16 -16.09 -17.99
N SER A 76 -2.28 -15.51 -17.61
CA SER A 76 -3.36 -16.23 -16.96
C SER A 76 -4.26 -16.81 -18.04
N ASN A 77 -4.42 -18.13 -18.04
CA ASN A 77 -5.45 -18.81 -18.86
C ASN A 77 -6.87 -18.53 -18.35
N ASP A 78 -6.99 -17.87 -17.17
CA ASP A 78 -8.23 -17.64 -16.45
C ASP A 78 -8.76 -16.20 -16.60
N ALA A 79 -8.19 -15.40 -17.51
CA ALA A 79 -8.72 -14.07 -17.79
C ALA A 79 -10.19 -14.15 -18.20
N THR A 80 -11.03 -13.33 -17.57
CA THR A 80 -12.47 -13.27 -17.82
C THR A 80 -12.76 -12.15 -18.83
N PRO A 81 -12.94 -12.47 -20.12
CA PRO A 81 -13.09 -11.46 -21.18
C PRO A 81 -14.34 -10.60 -21.04
N HIS A 82 -15.26 -10.95 -20.13
CA HIS A 82 -16.54 -10.29 -19.89
C HIS A 82 -16.50 -9.24 -18.80
N TYR A 83 -15.41 -9.20 -18.04
CA TYR A 83 -15.23 -8.21 -16.98
C TYR A 83 -14.60 -6.93 -17.51
N HIS A 84 -14.98 -5.82 -16.91
CA HIS A 84 -14.36 -4.52 -17.15
C HIS A 84 -13.65 -4.03 -15.90
N GLY A 85 -12.34 -3.80 -16.00
CA GLY A 85 -11.50 -3.31 -14.89
C GLY A 85 -11.44 -1.79 -14.88
N VAL A 86 -11.63 -1.22 -13.70
CA VAL A 86 -11.39 0.21 -13.42
C VAL A 86 -10.37 0.29 -12.30
N TRP A 87 -9.34 1.12 -12.46
CA TRP A 87 -8.31 1.36 -11.46
C TRP A 87 -8.38 2.81 -10.99
N PHE A 88 -8.59 3.01 -9.69
CA PHE A 88 -8.74 4.32 -9.08
C PHE A 88 -7.79 4.47 -7.90
N GLU A 89 -6.89 5.45 -7.97
CA GLU A 89 -5.96 5.82 -6.91
C GLU A 89 -6.55 6.99 -6.13
N ALA A 90 -7.19 6.73 -5.00
CA ALA A 90 -7.97 7.70 -4.23
C ALA A 90 -7.15 8.93 -3.81
N TRP A 91 -5.88 8.72 -3.42
CA TRP A 91 -4.99 9.79 -2.96
C TRP A 91 -4.75 10.89 -4.01
N ARG A 92 -4.79 10.58 -5.30
CA ARG A 92 -4.62 11.58 -6.37
C ARG A 92 -5.72 12.65 -6.35
N TYR A 93 -6.87 12.31 -5.77
CA TYR A 93 -8.07 13.14 -5.74
C TYR A 93 -8.43 13.61 -4.33
N GLN A 94 -7.48 13.61 -3.39
CA GLN A 94 -7.73 13.98 -1.98
C GLN A 94 -8.17 15.44 -1.80
N HIS A 95 -7.90 16.31 -2.77
CA HIS A 95 -8.31 17.72 -2.72
C HIS A 95 -9.61 18.01 -3.48
N GLU A 96 -10.21 16.98 -4.08
CA GLU A 96 -11.49 17.13 -4.77
C GLU A 96 -12.62 17.26 -3.74
N PRO A 97 -13.50 18.27 -3.88
CA PRO A 97 -14.61 18.47 -2.94
C PRO A 97 -15.55 17.26 -2.84
N GLN A 98 -15.70 16.54 -3.95
CA GLN A 98 -16.50 15.31 -4.06
C GLN A 98 -15.70 14.22 -4.78
N PRO A 99 -14.97 13.38 -4.06
CA PRO A 99 -14.09 12.36 -4.64
C PRO A 99 -14.86 11.29 -5.44
N ILE A 100 -16.16 11.12 -5.17
CA ILE A 100 -17.04 10.23 -5.95
C ILE A 100 -17.17 10.68 -7.42
N ILE A 101 -17.14 11.97 -7.69
CA ILE A 101 -17.18 12.50 -9.05
C ILE A 101 -15.90 12.13 -9.80
N ALA A 102 -14.75 12.21 -9.13
CA ALA A 102 -13.47 11.79 -9.72
C ALA A 102 -13.47 10.28 -10.04
N LEU A 103 -14.07 9.45 -9.18
CA LEU A 103 -14.23 8.02 -9.44
C LEU A 103 -15.13 7.79 -10.67
N MET A 104 -16.26 8.48 -10.77
CA MET A 104 -17.13 8.38 -11.93
C MET A 104 -16.44 8.84 -13.24
N HIS A 105 -15.65 9.89 -13.19
CA HIS A 105 -14.82 10.30 -14.33
C HIS A 105 -13.82 9.22 -14.73
N THR A 106 -13.17 8.57 -13.76
CA THR A 106 -12.23 7.47 -14.02
C THR A 106 -12.94 6.27 -14.65
N MET A 107 -14.13 5.90 -14.15
CA MET A 107 -14.96 4.85 -14.73
C MET A 107 -15.30 5.19 -16.19
N ARG A 108 -15.84 6.38 -16.44
CA ARG A 108 -16.17 6.86 -17.78
C ARG A 108 -14.96 6.82 -18.74
N GLN A 109 -13.80 7.28 -18.26
CA GLN A 109 -12.57 7.29 -19.05
C GLN A 109 -12.11 5.86 -19.40
N SER A 110 -12.17 4.94 -18.46
CA SER A 110 -11.82 3.53 -18.66
C SER A 110 -12.70 2.89 -19.75
N PHE A 111 -14.00 3.12 -19.70
CA PHE A 111 -14.91 2.66 -20.76
C PHE A 111 -14.63 3.33 -22.11
N SER A 112 -14.34 4.64 -22.13
CA SER A 112 -14.02 5.37 -23.37
C SER A 112 -12.72 4.88 -24.02
N GLN A 113 -11.70 4.55 -23.25
CA GLN A 113 -10.44 4.00 -23.76
C GLN A 113 -10.64 2.63 -24.41
N LYS A 114 -11.44 1.75 -23.80
CA LYS A 114 -11.81 0.48 -24.44
C LYS A 114 -12.55 0.68 -25.74
N ARG A 115 -13.43 1.69 -25.85
CA ARG A 115 -14.12 2.00 -27.08
C ARG A 115 -13.16 2.25 -28.25
N GLN A 116 -12.10 3.04 -28.05
CA GLN A 116 -11.12 3.34 -29.10
C GLN A 116 -10.42 2.08 -29.63
N LEU A 117 -10.29 1.04 -28.80
CA LEU A 117 -9.76 -0.26 -29.21
C LEU A 117 -10.78 -1.07 -30.02
N PHE A 118 -12.09 -0.88 -29.78
CA PHE A 118 -13.18 -1.60 -30.46
C PHE A 118 -13.76 -0.88 -31.67
N ASP A 119 -13.46 0.39 -31.91
CA ASP A 119 -13.93 1.14 -33.14
C ASP A 119 -13.54 0.44 -34.45
N LYS A 120 -12.66 -0.54 -34.38
CA LYS A 120 -12.27 -1.39 -35.52
C LYS A 120 -13.20 -2.57 -35.78
N VAL A 121 -14.19 -2.86 -34.91
CA VAL A 121 -14.91 -4.16 -34.89
C VAL A 121 -16.38 -4.10 -35.24
N GLY A 122 -17.10 -2.96 -35.21
CA GLY A 122 -18.50 -2.92 -35.67
C GLY A 122 -19.30 -1.69 -35.28
N LYS A 123 -20.20 -1.28 -36.23
CA LYS A 123 -21.02 -0.05 -36.13
C LYS A 123 -22.14 -0.09 -35.07
N ILE A 124 -22.67 -1.27 -34.74
CA ILE A 124 -23.83 -1.41 -33.81
C ILE A 124 -23.40 -1.26 -32.37
N ALA A 125 -22.22 -1.80 -32.01
CA ALA A 125 -21.60 -1.69 -30.68
C ALA A 125 -21.36 -0.22 -30.28
N ASN A 126 -21.15 0.66 -31.25
CA ASN A 126 -20.87 2.07 -31.01
C ASN A 126 -22.06 2.88 -30.49
N VAL A 127 -23.30 2.54 -30.84
CA VAL A 127 -24.48 3.35 -30.50
C VAL A 127 -24.83 3.20 -29.00
N SER A 128 -24.88 1.98 -28.48
CA SER A 128 -25.18 1.72 -27.08
C SER A 128 -24.06 2.24 -26.14
N MET A 129 -22.80 2.13 -26.57
CA MET A 129 -21.69 2.68 -25.82
C MET A 129 -21.69 4.20 -25.76
N VAL A 130 -22.04 4.89 -26.85
CA VAL A 130 -22.24 6.37 -26.89
C VAL A 130 -23.37 6.78 -25.96
N ALA A 131 -24.50 6.04 -25.97
CA ALA A 131 -25.61 6.30 -25.07
C ALA A 131 -25.20 6.11 -23.59
N GLY A 132 -24.49 5.02 -23.25
CA GLY A 132 -23.99 4.78 -21.89
C GLY A 132 -23.05 5.89 -21.43
N LEU A 133 -22.08 6.31 -22.26
CA LEU A 133 -21.15 7.39 -21.90
C LEU A 133 -21.87 8.74 -21.73
N SER A 134 -22.90 9.02 -22.49
CA SER A 134 -23.66 10.26 -22.34
C SER A 134 -24.50 10.28 -21.07
N VAL A 135 -24.98 9.14 -20.59
CA VAL A 135 -25.64 9.04 -19.28
C VAL A 135 -24.63 9.32 -18.15
N PHE A 136 -23.42 8.77 -18.23
CA PHE A 136 -22.35 9.11 -17.26
C PHE A 136 -22.09 10.61 -17.22
N ASP A 137 -21.97 11.26 -18.40
CA ASP A 137 -21.76 12.71 -18.49
C ASP A 137 -22.90 13.49 -17.84
N GLY A 138 -24.14 13.05 -18.03
CA GLY A 138 -25.34 13.64 -17.43
C GLY A 138 -25.31 13.54 -15.90
N VAL A 139 -25.00 12.36 -15.37
CA VAL A 139 -24.92 12.12 -13.92
C VAL A 139 -23.76 12.91 -13.28
N ILE A 140 -22.58 12.89 -13.89
CA ILE A 140 -21.43 13.67 -13.43
C ILE A 140 -21.77 15.17 -13.37
N LYS A 141 -22.41 15.69 -14.42
CA LYS A 141 -22.83 17.09 -14.46
C LYS A 141 -23.83 17.43 -13.38
N THR A 142 -24.79 16.55 -13.11
CA THR A 142 -25.80 16.71 -12.05
C THR A 142 -25.17 16.77 -10.66
N LEU A 143 -24.29 15.83 -10.36
CA LEU A 143 -23.59 15.78 -9.06
C LEU A 143 -22.63 16.97 -8.89
N SER A 144 -21.96 17.40 -9.97
CA SER A 144 -21.07 18.56 -9.95
C SER A 144 -21.85 19.86 -9.74
N ALA A 145 -23.05 19.99 -10.30
CA ALA A 145 -23.92 21.16 -10.10
C ALA A 145 -24.39 21.28 -8.64
N GLY A 146 -24.70 20.14 -7.99
CA GLY A 146 -25.01 20.10 -6.57
C GLY A 146 -23.83 20.51 -5.66
N ALA A 147 -22.59 20.26 -6.10
CA ALA A 147 -21.38 20.68 -5.37
C ALA A 147 -21.11 22.20 -5.46
N ILE A 148 -21.58 22.84 -6.52
CA ILE A 148 -21.40 24.29 -6.75
C ILE A 148 -22.45 25.12 -6.00
N SER A 149 -23.61 24.55 -5.67
CA SER A 149 -24.71 25.26 -4.97
C SER A 149 -24.41 25.65 -3.51
N GLY A 150 -23.25 25.25 -2.97
CA GLY A 150 -22.75 25.71 -1.65
C GLY A 150 -22.01 27.06 -1.66
N LEU A 151 -21.93 27.75 -2.78
CA LEU A 151 -21.32 29.08 -2.88
C LEU A 151 -22.38 30.15 -3.09
N ASP A 152 -22.65 30.92 -2.06
CA ASP A 152 -23.64 32.00 -1.90
C ASP A 152 -23.50 33.19 -2.88
N LYS A 153 -23.19 32.98 -4.14
CA LYS A 153 -23.01 34.11 -5.09
C LYS A 153 -23.47 33.89 -6.52
N ILE A 154 -24.61 33.24 -6.77
CA ILE A 154 -25.21 33.31 -8.11
C ILE A 154 -26.72 33.48 -8.00
N GLN A 155 -27.18 34.61 -7.45
CA GLN A 155 -28.57 34.99 -7.40
C GLN A 155 -29.04 35.71 -8.69
N SER A 156 -28.18 35.90 -9.69
CA SER A 156 -28.51 36.69 -10.90
C SER A 156 -28.52 35.92 -12.22
N ILE A 157 -28.35 34.59 -12.22
CA ILE A 157 -28.39 33.76 -13.42
C ILE A 157 -29.57 32.73 -13.35
N GLY A 158 -30.44 32.85 -12.34
CA GLY A 158 -31.44 31.84 -11.93
C GLY A 158 -32.50 31.51 -12.98
N ASP A 159 -32.98 32.47 -13.76
CA ASP A 159 -34.22 32.28 -14.53
C ASP A 159 -34.05 31.51 -15.85
N LYS A 160 -32.83 31.36 -16.32
CA LYS A 160 -32.56 30.61 -17.57
C LYS A 160 -32.07 29.18 -17.30
N TYR A 161 -31.56 28.93 -16.08
CA TYR A 161 -31.01 27.65 -15.70
C TYR A 161 -32.03 26.66 -15.12
N GLU A 162 -33.18 27.16 -14.64
CA GLU A 162 -34.26 26.33 -14.09
C GLU A 162 -34.93 25.40 -15.09
N LYS A 163 -34.97 25.78 -16.36
CA LYS A 163 -35.58 24.95 -17.41
C LYS A 163 -34.73 23.80 -17.91
N ASP A 164 -33.39 23.89 -17.76
CA ASP A 164 -32.47 22.84 -18.22
C ASP A 164 -32.06 21.88 -17.09
N ASN A 165 -32.46 22.09 -15.83
CA ASN A 165 -32.04 21.36 -14.64
C ASN A 165 -33.08 20.36 -14.12
N LEU A 166 -33.81 19.67 -14.97
CA LEU A 166 -34.61 18.51 -14.56
C LEU A 166 -33.74 17.39 -13.89
N LEU A 167 -32.47 17.33 -14.23
CA LEU A 167 -31.52 16.36 -13.67
C LEU A 167 -31.05 16.71 -12.23
N SER A 168 -31.09 17.96 -11.79
CA SER A 168 -30.69 18.36 -10.43
C SER A 168 -31.67 17.92 -9.36
N GLN A 169 -32.79 17.34 -9.72
CA GLN A 169 -33.83 16.80 -8.82
C GLN A 169 -33.97 15.29 -8.88
N LEU A 170 -33.07 14.57 -9.56
CA LEU A 170 -33.12 13.12 -9.58
C LEU A 170 -32.84 12.57 -8.17
N SER A 171 -33.68 11.66 -7.71
CA SER A 171 -33.43 10.92 -6.49
C SER A 171 -32.20 10.03 -6.66
N THR A 172 -31.56 9.66 -5.55
CA THR A 172 -30.42 8.73 -5.54
C THR A 172 -30.73 7.46 -6.31
N ASP A 173 -31.94 6.93 -6.18
CA ASP A 173 -32.39 5.73 -6.90
C ASP A 173 -32.45 5.93 -8.41
N GLN A 174 -32.88 7.10 -8.86
CA GLN A 174 -32.88 7.40 -10.30
C GLN A 174 -31.48 7.54 -10.86
N ILE A 175 -30.54 8.11 -10.08
CA ILE A 175 -29.12 8.17 -10.45
C ILE A 175 -28.53 6.76 -10.53
N ASN A 176 -28.77 5.93 -9.52
CA ASN A 176 -28.28 4.55 -9.49
C ASN A 176 -28.85 3.72 -10.66
N ASN A 177 -30.15 3.81 -10.93
CA ASN A 177 -30.78 3.13 -12.06
C ASN A 177 -30.20 3.59 -13.42
N ALA A 178 -29.99 4.89 -13.59
CA ALA A 178 -29.39 5.43 -14.81
C ALA A 178 -27.94 4.94 -14.99
N LEU A 179 -27.14 4.91 -13.93
CA LEU A 179 -25.77 4.39 -13.95
C LEU A 179 -25.74 2.89 -14.21
N SER A 180 -26.59 2.10 -13.54
CA SER A 180 -26.69 0.65 -13.75
C SER A 180 -27.02 0.35 -15.21
N THR A 181 -28.02 1.03 -15.78
CA THR A 181 -28.39 0.90 -17.20
C THR A 181 -27.22 1.28 -18.12
N ALA A 182 -26.52 2.38 -17.82
CA ALA A 182 -25.38 2.82 -18.62
C ALA A 182 -24.23 1.80 -18.58
N ILE A 183 -23.90 1.26 -17.40
CA ILE A 183 -22.87 0.24 -17.24
C ILE A 183 -23.27 -1.05 -17.95
N ASP A 184 -24.52 -1.46 -17.84
CA ASP A 184 -25.01 -2.63 -18.55
C ASP A 184 -24.86 -2.47 -20.07
N HIS A 185 -25.27 -1.32 -20.63
CA HIS A 185 -25.02 -1.02 -22.03
C HIS A 185 -23.55 -1.03 -22.43
N LEU A 186 -22.67 -0.58 -21.54
CA LEU A 186 -21.22 -0.57 -21.78
C LEU A 186 -20.60 -1.96 -21.68
N LEU A 187 -21.17 -2.86 -20.88
CA LEU A 187 -20.74 -4.25 -20.74
C LEU A 187 -21.32 -5.15 -21.84
N THR A 188 -22.50 -4.84 -22.40
CA THR A 188 -23.26 -5.69 -23.35
C THR A 188 -22.58 -5.83 -24.72
N ASN A 189 -21.64 -4.96 -25.07
CA ASN A 189 -20.98 -4.98 -26.38
C ASN A 189 -20.01 -6.13 -26.63
N LYS A 190 -19.94 -7.11 -25.74
CA LYS A 190 -19.16 -8.34 -25.88
C LYS A 190 -20.10 -9.53 -25.97
N VAL A 191 -20.37 -9.97 -27.23
CA VAL A 191 -20.88 -11.31 -27.62
C VAL A 191 -21.75 -12.10 -26.63
N GLU A 192 -22.88 -12.59 -27.10
CA GLU A 192 -23.79 -13.71 -26.72
C GLU A 192 -23.59 -14.46 -25.37
N ILE A 193 -23.29 -13.79 -24.26
CA ILE A 193 -23.10 -14.40 -22.95
C ILE A 193 -24.21 -13.93 -22.02
N GLY A 194 -24.68 -14.84 -21.18
CA GLY A 194 -25.75 -14.57 -20.24
C GLY A 194 -25.52 -13.31 -19.39
N GLU A 195 -26.57 -12.57 -19.09
CA GLU A 195 -26.53 -11.31 -18.35
C GLU A 195 -25.82 -11.44 -16.98
N ALA A 196 -25.85 -12.62 -16.38
CA ALA A 196 -25.28 -12.91 -15.05
C ALA A 196 -23.75 -12.85 -14.98
N ASP A 197 -23.03 -12.94 -16.09
CA ASP A 197 -21.56 -13.05 -16.09
C ASP A 197 -20.82 -11.74 -16.41
N ARG A 198 -21.53 -10.64 -16.55
CA ARG A 198 -20.95 -9.35 -16.90
C ARG A 198 -20.74 -8.50 -15.67
N LYS A 199 -19.49 -8.15 -15.37
CA LYS A 199 -19.15 -7.39 -14.16
C LYS A 199 -18.20 -6.23 -14.47
N CYS A 200 -18.44 -5.08 -13.84
CA CYS A 200 -17.49 -3.99 -13.72
C CYS A 200 -16.80 -4.09 -12.37
N ILE A 201 -15.48 -4.30 -12.36
CA ILE A 201 -14.71 -4.46 -11.13
C ILE A 201 -13.87 -3.20 -10.93
N ILE A 202 -14.14 -2.50 -9.85
CA ILE A 202 -13.55 -1.22 -9.52
C ILE A 202 -12.55 -1.41 -8.38
N PHE A 203 -11.27 -1.24 -8.69
CA PHE A 203 -10.17 -1.28 -7.72
C PHE A 203 -9.92 0.11 -7.17
N ILE A 204 -9.94 0.25 -5.84
CA ILE A 204 -9.67 1.49 -5.14
C ILE A 204 -8.44 1.30 -4.28
N ASP A 205 -7.37 2.01 -4.65
CA ASP A 205 -6.08 1.98 -3.96
C ASP A 205 -5.77 3.29 -3.24
N ASP A 206 -4.84 3.25 -2.30
CA ASP A 206 -4.31 4.40 -1.56
C ASP A 206 -5.38 5.23 -0.81
N LEU A 207 -6.49 4.62 -0.41
CA LEU A 207 -7.54 5.27 0.37
C LEU A 207 -7.05 5.68 1.76
N ASP A 208 -6.17 4.89 2.34
CA ASP A 208 -5.56 5.12 3.65
C ASP A 208 -4.53 6.27 3.67
N ARG A 209 -4.19 6.85 2.52
CA ARG A 209 -3.39 8.06 2.40
C ARG A 209 -4.21 9.34 2.32
N CYS A 210 -5.51 9.23 2.09
CA CYS A 210 -6.40 10.38 2.07
C CYS A 210 -6.63 10.93 3.48
N ASP A 211 -6.97 12.21 3.58
CA ASP A 211 -7.52 12.73 4.82
C ASP A 211 -8.85 12.05 5.18
N ALA A 212 -9.19 12.06 6.47
CA ALA A 212 -10.37 11.35 6.99
C ALA A 212 -11.67 11.77 6.31
N THR A 213 -11.82 13.06 6.06
CA THR A 213 -13.02 13.63 5.44
C THR A 213 -13.20 13.14 4.02
N THR A 214 -12.11 13.12 3.24
CA THR A 214 -12.11 12.64 1.85
C THR A 214 -12.33 11.14 1.77
N ALA A 215 -11.66 10.35 2.61
CA ALA A 215 -11.86 8.91 2.68
C ALA A 215 -13.32 8.56 3.01
N LYS A 216 -13.89 9.22 4.03
CA LYS A 216 -15.30 9.04 4.45
C LYS A 216 -16.27 9.40 3.33
N LYS A 217 -16.12 10.58 2.71
CA LYS A 217 -16.96 11.02 1.58
C LYS A 217 -16.93 10.04 0.40
N LEU A 218 -15.75 9.49 0.08
CA LEU A 218 -15.63 8.52 -0.99
C LEU A 218 -16.38 7.23 -0.65
N LEU A 219 -16.17 6.69 0.56
CA LEU A 219 -16.82 5.46 1.01
C LEU A 219 -18.34 5.61 1.11
N GLU A 220 -18.84 6.73 1.65
CA GLU A 220 -20.26 7.06 1.67
C GLU A 220 -20.83 7.24 0.26
N GLY A 221 -20.08 7.92 -0.62
CA GLY A 221 -20.46 8.09 -2.02
C GLY A 221 -20.57 6.76 -2.77
N ILE A 222 -19.68 5.81 -2.53
CA ILE A 222 -19.75 4.46 -3.08
C ILE A 222 -21.04 3.76 -2.61
N LYS A 223 -21.33 3.79 -1.32
CA LYS A 223 -22.50 3.15 -0.76
C LYS A 223 -23.80 3.75 -1.27
N VAL A 224 -23.88 5.09 -1.41
CA VAL A 224 -25.10 5.82 -1.76
C VAL A 224 -25.33 5.82 -3.26
N HIS A 225 -24.28 6.07 -4.08
CA HIS A 225 -24.41 6.34 -5.51
C HIS A 225 -23.91 5.21 -6.42
N LEU A 226 -23.19 4.21 -5.88
CA LEU A 226 -22.58 3.15 -6.68
C LEU A 226 -22.99 1.75 -6.20
N ASN A 227 -24.17 1.62 -5.57
CA ASN A 227 -24.78 0.32 -5.31
C ASN A 227 -25.40 -0.22 -6.62
N LEU A 228 -24.54 -0.51 -7.60
CA LEU A 228 -24.90 -0.80 -8.98
C LEU A 228 -24.88 -2.31 -9.21
N GLU A 229 -25.96 -2.86 -9.78
CA GLU A 229 -26.20 -4.29 -9.93
C GLU A 229 -25.07 -5.08 -10.66
N ASN A 230 -24.25 -4.38 -11.47
CA ASN A 230 -23.17 -4.98 -12.23
C ASN A 230 -21.77 -4.61 -11.71
N CYS A 231 -21.66 -4.00 -10.50
CA CYS A 231 -20.40 -3.51 -9.98
C CYS A 231 -19.92 -4.27 -8.75
N ILE A 232 -18.62 -4.60 -8.75
CA ILE A 232 -17.91 -5.10 -7.57
C ILE A 232 -16.78 -4.12 -7.25
N PHE A 233 -16.73 -3.65 -6.00
CA PHE A 233 -15.67 -2.79 -5.50
C PHE A 233 -14.65 -3.62 -4.73
N VAL A 234 -13.37 -3.43 -5.04
CA VAL A 234 -12.25 -4.03 -4.31
C VAL A 234 -11.40 -2.91 -3.75
N ILE A 235 -11.43 -2.74 -2.43
CA ILE A 235 -10.85 -1.58 -1.75
C ILE A 235 -9.65 -2.01 -0.92
N ALA A 236 -8.46 -1.44 -1.19
CA ALA A 236 -7.29 -1.61 -0.35
C ALA A 236 -7.30 -0.59 0.79
N ILE A 237 -7.22 -1.04 2.04
CA ILE A 237 -7.32 -0.17 3.20
C ILE A 237 -6.46 -0.65 4.38
N ASP A 238 -5.92 0.31 5.13
CA ASP A 238 -5.35 0.08 6.47
C ASP A 238 -6.37 0.54 7.51
N PRO A 239 -7.06 -0.39 8.22
CA PRO A 239 -8.08 -0.04 9.20
C PRO A 239 -7.54 0.85 10.33
N ALA A 240 -6.30 0.61 10.77
CA ALA A 240 -5.69 1.39 11.85
C ALA A 240 -5.41 2.84 11.42
N GLN A 241 -5.01 3.04 10.16
CA GLN A 241 -4.79 4.37 9.61
C GLN A 241 -6.12 5.14 9.45
N LEU A 242 -7.14 4.45 8.97
CA LEU A 242 -8.48 5.02 8.85
C LEU A 242 -9.05 5.41 10.22
N GLU A 243 -8.88 4.55 11.22
CA GLU A 243 -9.30 4.81 12.61
C GLU A 243 -8.57 6.02 13.18
N ALA A 244 -7.24 6.09 13.04
CA ALA A 244 -6.46 7.24 13.50
C ALA A 244 -6.94 8.54 12.85
N SER A 245 -7.27 8.50 11.56
CA SER A 245 -7.80 9.64 10.82
C SER A 245 -9.17 10.08 11.36
N PHE A 246 -10.06 9.15 11.63
CA PHE A 246 -11.38 9.45 12.22
C PHE A 246 -11.27 10.02 13.64
N GLN A 247 -10.37 9.48 14.45
CA GLN A 247 -10.12 9.98 15.81
C GLN A 247 -9.61 11.43 15.81
N LEU A 248 -8.73 11.78 14.86
CA LEU A 248 -8.25 13.16 14.71
C LEU A 248 -9.37 14.12 14.29
N GLU A 249 -10.23 13.74 13.35
CA GLU A 249 -11.38 14.52 12.94
C GLU A 249 -12.33 14.76 14.13
N HIS A 250 -12.65 13.71 14.89
CA HIS A 250 -13.48 13.82 16.10
C HIS A 250 -12.86 14.68 17.19
N ALA A 251 -11.54 14.62 17.40
CA ALA A 251 -10.85 15.47 18.36
C ALA A 251 -10.91 16.95 17.96
N GLN A 252 -10.77 17.26 16.67
CA GLN A 252 -10.91 18.64 16.17
C GLN A 252 -12.34 19.17 16.35
N LEU A 253 -13.35 18.34 16.09
CA LEU A 253 -14.76 18.68 16.29
C LEU A 253 -15.12 18.87 17.78
N ARG A 254 -14.52 18.09 18.69
CA ARG A 254 -14.70 18.25 20.16
C ARG A 254 -14.14 19.57 20.66
N ASN A 255 -13.03 20.03 20.15
CA ASN A 255 -12.44 21.33 20.50
C ASN A 255 -13.29 22.52 20.06
N THR A 256 -14.20 22.31 19.09
CA THR A 256 -15.10 23.36 18.58
C THR A 256 -16.51 23.27 19.13
N ALA A 257 -16.93 22.14 19.71
CA ALA A 257 -18.26 21.92 20.24
C ALA A 257 -18.23 21.29 21.65
N ASN A 258 -18.79 21.99 22.62
CA ASN A 258 -19.02 21.51 24.02
C ASN A 258 -20.01 20.32 24.08
N LYS A 259 -19.78 19.22 23.36
CA LYS A 259 -20.68 18.05 23.36
C LYS A 259 -19.94 16.76 23.74
N GLN A 260 -20.42 16.15 24.80
CA GLN A 260 -19.90 14.99 25.51
C GLN A 260 -20.23 13.60 24.89
N ASP A 261 -21.04 13.52 23.84
CA ASP A 261 -21.56 12.25 23.33
C ASP A 261 -21.42 12.14 21.81
N ILE A 262 -20.19 11.81 21.34
CA ILE A 262 -20.04 11.18 20.03
C ILE A 262 -19.41 9.82 20.32
N SER A 263 -20.20 8.76 20.15
CA SER A 263 -19.76 7.38 20.27
C SER A 263 -18.52 7.15 19.38
N ASN A 264 -17.49 6.55 19.94
CA ASN A 264 -16.35 6.04 19.20
C ASN A 264 -16.85 4.93 18.27
N HIS A 265 -17.31 5.28 17.06
CA HIS A 265 -17.48 4.27 16.03
C HIS A 265 -16.08 3.82 15.61
N ASP A 266 -15.76 2.59 15.91
CA ASP A 266 -14.55 1.92 15.50
C ASP A 266 -14.53 1.90 13.95
N ALA A 267 -13.39 2.23 13.34
CA ALA A 267 -13.21 2.15 11.89
C ALA A 267 -13.48 0.74 11.35
N THR A 268 -13.23 -0.27 12.17
CA THR A 268 -13.53 -1.67 11.88
C THR A 268 -15.05 -1.87 11.73
N GLU A 269 -15.86 -1.37 12.68
CA GLU A 269 -17.32 -1.43 12.60
C GLU A 269 -17.87 -0.66 11.38
N TYR A 270 -17.23 0.46 11.03
CA TYR A 270 -17.59 1.22 9.84
C TYR A 270 -17.31 0.43 8.56
N LEU A 271 -16.16 -0.24 8.48
CA LEU A 271 -15.81 -1.10 7.35
C LEU A 271 -16.73 -2.32 7.24
N GLU A 272 -17.09 -2.94 8.35
CA GLU A 272 -18.05 -4.06 8.39
C GLU A 272 -19.44 -3.66 7.86
N LYS A 273 -19.87 -2.42 8.12
CA LYS A 273 -21.11 -1.88 7.58
C LYS A 273 -21.07 -1.53 6.11
N LEU A 274 -19.86 -1.26 5.59
CA LEU A 274 -19.63 -0.85 4.22
C LEU A 274 -19.34 -2.04 3.30
N CYS A 275 -18.47 -2.94 3.75
CA CYS A 275 -17.97 -4.06 2.98
C CYS A 275 -18.70 -5.34 3.38
N GLN A 276 -19.18 -6.10 2.40
CA GLN A 276 -19.78 -7.41 2.65
C GLN A 276 -18.72 -8.41 3.10
N ASP A 277 -17.51 -8.31 2.53
CA ASP A 277 -16.38 -9.16 2.89
C ASP A 277 -15.13 -8.32 3.12
N ALA A 278 -14.34 -8.73 4.11
CA ALA A 278 -13.08 -8.10 4.46
C ALA A 278 -11.99 -9.17 4.64
N HIS A 279 -10.99 -9.13 3.78
CA HIS A 279 -9.89 -10.08 3.79
C HIS A 279 -8.61 -9.41 4.27
N ARG A 280 -8.00 -10.00 5.28
CA ARG A 280 -6.72 -9.52 5.79
C ARG A 280 -5.58 -10.16 5.00
N LEU A 281 -4.63 -9.35 4.54
CA LEU A 281 -3.42 -9.86 3.91
C LEU A 281 -2.69 -10.83 4.83
N PRO A 282 -2.23 -11.99 4.32
CA PRO A 282 -1.43 -12.91 5.10
C PRO A 282 -0.13 -12.25 5.58
N ILE A 283 0.26 -12.60 6.80
CA ILE A 283 1.49 -12.09 7.43
C ILE A 283 2.62 -13.06 7.12
N ALA A 284 3.73 -12.52 6.61
CA ALA A 284 4.89 -13.34 6.29
C ALA A 284 5.47 -14.02 7.54
N SER A 285 5.72 -15.32 7.44
CA SER A 285 6.46 -16.10 8.44
C SER A 285 7.94 -15.70 8.42
N GLN A 286 8.67 -16.14 9.45
CA GLN A 286 10.12 -15.95 9.52
C GLN A 286 10.83 -16.57 8.30
N GLN A 287 10.40 -17.74 7.85
CA GLN A 287 10.94 -18.39 6.66
C GLN A 287 10.69 -17.54 5.38
N ASN A 288 9.48 -17.02 5.21
CA ASN A 288 9.17 -16.15 4.07
C ASN A 288 10.04 -14.89 4.07
N ILE A 289 10.33 -14.31 5.24
CA ILE A 289 11.20 -13.14 5.36
C ILE A 289 12.63 -13.50 4.98
N ALA A 290 13.15 -14.63 5.44
CA ALA A 290 14.50 -15.11 5.11
C ALA A 290 14.64 -15.34 3.59
N ASP A 291 13.69 -16.04 2.99
CA ASP A 291 13.66 -16.29 1.55
C ASP A 291 13.54 -14.99 0.75
N PHE A 292 12.67 -14.08 1.17
CA PHE A 292 12.52 -12.77 0.53
C PHE A 292 13.83 -11.98 0.52
N VAL A 293 14.52 -11.91 1.67
CA VAL A 293 15.79 -11.18 1.78
C VAL A 293 16.86 -11.82 0.91
N ALA A 294 17.02 -13.14 0.97
CA ALA A 294 18.00 -13.87 0.16
C ALA A 294 17.73 -13.69 -1.35
N ASN A 295 16.48 -13.87 -1.79
CA ASN A 295 16.10 -13.71 -3.18
C ASN A 295 16.35 -12.28 -3.69
N ASN A 296 16.05 -11.26 -2.87
CA ASN A 296 16.29 -9.88 -3.28
C ASN A 296 17.78 -9.52 -3.29
N LEU A 297 18.59 -10.03 -2.35
CA LEU A 297 20.04 -9.87 -2.41
C LEU A 297 20.63 -10.56 -3.66
N ASN A 298 20.16 -11.76 -3.99
CA ASN A 298 20.55 -12.45 -5.23
C ASN A 298 20.16 -11.64 -6.49
N LYS A 299 18.99 -11.00 -6.51
CA LYS A 299 18.61 -10.07 -7.60
C LYS A 299 19.58 -8.89 -7.71
N ILE A 300 19.97 -8.30 -6.58
CA ILE A 300 20.91 -7.17 -6.53
C ILE A 300 22.31 -7.59 -7.02
N PHE A 301 22.79 -8.75 -6.59
CA PHE A 301 24.13 -9.26 -6.90
C PHE A 301 24.17 -10.25 -8.07
N ARG A 302 23.15 -10.27 -8.93
CA ARG A 302 23.02 -11.27 -10.01
C ARG A 302 24.26 -11.43 -10.92
N HIS A 303 25.07 -10.38 -11.06
CA HIS A 303 26.28 -10.39 -11.88
C HIS A 303 27.57 -10.75 -11.11
N GLU A 304 27.49 -10.81 -9.79
CA GLU A 304 28.59 -11.09 -8.86
C GLU A 304 28.16 -12.13 -7.82
N HIS A 305 27.23 -13.02 -8.16
CA HIS A 305 26.60 -13.99 -7.25
C HIS A 305 27.65 -14.85 -6.52
N ASP A 306 28.62 -15.39 -7.24
CA ASP A 306 29.63 -16.27 -6.66
C ASP A 306 30.48 -15.60 -5.58
N LYS A 307 30.64 -14.28 -5.67
CA LYS A 307 31.40 -13.48 -4.70
C LYS A 307 30.68 -13.30 -3.37
N TYR A 308 29.35 -13.26 -3.41
CA TYR A 308 28.53 -12.90 -2.24
C TYR A 308 27.61 -14.03 -1.78
N SER A 309 27.66 -15.21 -2.42
CA SER A 309 26.82 -16.37 -2.09
C SER A 309 26.89 -16.77 -0.62
N ASP A 310 28.10 -16.82 -0.07
CA ASP A 310 28.34 -17.31 1.29
C ASP A 310 27.75 -16.37 2.35
N ILE A 311 27.91 -15.06 2.18
CA ILE A 311 27.33 -14.10 3.12
C ILE A 311 25.81 -14.02 2.97
N ILE A 312 25.26 -14.18 1.78
CA ILE A 312 23.81 -14.24 1.56
C ILE A 312 23.24 -15.50 2.25
N ALA A 313 23.91 -16.63 2.11
CA ALA A 313 23.53 -17.87 2.79
C ALA A 313 23.60 -17.74 4.32
N ALA A 314 24.64 -17.11 4.86
CA ALA A 314 24.79 -16.85 6.29
C ALA A 314 23.68 -15.91 6.81
N ILE A 315 23.34 -14.84 6.08
CA ILE A 315 22.23 -13.93 6.39
C ILE A 315 20.90 -14.69 6.40
N LYS A 316 20.65 -15.53 5.39
CA LYS A 316 19.45 -16.34 5.32
C LYS A 316 19.34 -17.29 6.52
N ALA A 317 20.40 -18.05 6.81
CA ALA A 317 20.43 -18.98 7.92
C ALA A 317 20.18 -18.29 9.27
N GLU A 318 20.70 -17.09 9.47
CA GLU A 318 20.46 -16.31 10.68
C GLU A 318 18.99 -15.85 10.78
N LEU A 319 18.40 -15.40 9.67
CA LEU A 319 16.99 -15.00 9.62
C LEU A 319 16.03 -16.17 9.78
N GLU A 320 16.40 -17.38 9.41
CA GLU A 320 15.62 -18.61 9.65
C GLU A 320 15.56 -18.98 11.14
N GLN A 321 16.56 -18.58 11.91
CA GLN A 321 16.65 -18.87 13.33
C GLN A 321 16.10 -17.76 14.23
N GLN A 322 16.19 -16.52 13.81
CA GLN A 322 15.89 -15.34 14.62
C GLN A 322 15.01 -14.33 13.88
N ASN A 323 13.99 -13.82 14.60
CA ASN A 323 13.03 -12.86 14.04
C ASN A 323 13.53 -11.41 14.19
N TYR A 324 14.60 -11.06 13.50
CA TYR A 324 15.18 -9.71 13.56
C TYR A 324 14.43 -8.67 12.75
N LEU A 325 13.76 -9.07 11.67
CA LEU A 325 13.20 -8.16 10.69
C LEU A 325 11.67 -8.12 10.75
N PRO A 326 11.06 -6.95 10.43
CA PRO A 326 9.62 -6.84 10.37
C PRO A 326 9.06 -7.54 9.13
N ALA A 327 7.87 -8.12 9.23
CA ALA A 327 7.13 -8.68 8.09
C ALA A 327 6.54 -7.58 7.19
N ASN A 328 7.34 -6.60 6.77
CA ASN A 328 6.91 -5.46 5.97
C ASN A 328 7.72 -5.40 4.67
N PRO A 329 7.13 -5.71 3.51
CA PRO A 329 7.81 -5.77 2.21
C PRO A 329 8.60 -4.51 1.86
N ARG A 330 8.01 -3.33 2.08
CA ARG A 330 8.66 -2.04 1.83
C ARG A 330 9.90 -1.84 2.68
N ARG A 331 9.80 -2.11 3.98
CA ARG A 331 10.96 -2.01 4.88
C ARG A 331 12.02 -3.05 4.56
N LEU A 332 11.62 -4.27 4.22
CA LEU A 332 12.56 -5.31 3.82
C LEU A 332 13.33 -4.95 2.55
N LYS A 333 12.69 -4.36 1.53
CA LYS A 333 13.39 -3.83 0.35
C LYS A 333 14.43 -2.76 0.74
N MET A 334 14.07 -1.84 1.64
CA MET A 334 15.03 -0.84 2.14
C MET A 334 16.20 -1.48 2.90
N ILE A 335 15.92 -2.48 3.72
CA ILE A 335 16.95 -3.24 4.46
C ILE A 335 17.84 -4.01 3.49
N CYS A 336 17.29 -4.67 2.47
CA CYS A 336 18.08 -5.36 1.43
C CYS A 336 19.03 -4.40 0.70
N ASN A 337 18.55 -3.20 0.33
CA ASN A 337 19.40 -2.18 -0.28
C ASN A 337 20.56 -1.75 0.65
N ARG A 338 20.30 -1.65 1.96
CA ARG A 338 21.34 -1.33 2.95
C ARG A 338 22.29 -2.49 3.18
N LEU A 339 21.77 -3.72 3.30
CA LEU A 339 22.60 -4.93 3.37
C LEU A 339 23.55 -4.99 2.19
N ALA A 340 23.05 -4.83 0.97
CA ALA A 340 23.87 -4.85 -0.23
C ALA A 340 24.99 -3.79 -0.19
N ALA A 341 24.67 -2.59 0.27
CA ALA A 341 25.65 -1.51 0.40
C ALA A 341 26.72 -1.81 1.48
N PHE A 342 26.34 -2.40 2.61
CA PHE A 342 27.28 -2.84 3.65
C PHE A 342 28.15 -4.01 3.14
N ILE A 343 27.55 -5.05 2.57
CA ILE A 343 28.24 -6.22 2.01
C ILE A 343 29.34 -5.78 1.03
N THR A 344 29.00 -4.85 0.13
CA THR A 344 29.95 -4.35 -0.87
C THR A 344 31.15 -3.64 -0.25
N LYS A 345 30.96 -2.92 0.85
CA LYS A 345 32.01 -2.14 1.52
C LYS A 345 32.86 -2.97 2.50
N THR A 346 32.38 -4.14 2.91
CA THR A 346 33.00 -4.99 3.92
C THR A 346 33.49 -6.33 3.35
N THR A 347 33.78 -6.40 2.07
CA THR A 347 34.24 -7.64 1.38
C THR A 347 35.51 -8.25 1.92
N ASN A 348 36.31 -7.52 2.69
CA ASN A 348 37.57 -7.98 3.27
C ASN A 348 37.41 -8.59 4.69
N GLU A 349 36.21 -8.58 5.23
CA GLU A 349 35.93 -9.17 6.55
C GLU A 349 35.64 -10.67 6.42
N GLU A 350 35.90 -11.43 7.47
CA GLU A 350 35.52 -12.85 7.51
C GLU A 350 33.99 -13.00 7.44
N GLN A 351 33.55 -13.78 6.46
CA GLN A 351 32.11 -13.99 6.21
C GLN A 351 31.57 -15.10 7.15
N ASN A 352 31.56 -14.80 8.45
CA ASN A 352 31.06 -15.70 9.50
C ASN A 352 29.69 -15.27 10.02
N GLN A 353 29.14 -16.06 10.93
CA GLN A 353 27.83 -15.79 11.54
C GLN A 353 27.79 -14.42 12.25
N LEU A 354 28.83 -14.05 13.01
CA LEU A 354 28.90 -12.78 13.70
C LEU A 354 28.87 -11.60 12.72
N HIS A 355 29.53 -11.74 11.57
CA HIS A 355 29.50 -10.75 10.51
C HIS A 355 28.09 -10.60 9.92
N ALA A 356 27.39 -11.71 9.61
CA ALA A 356 26.03 -11.70 9.12
C ALA A 356 25.07 -11.04 10.13
N GLN A 357 25.17 -11.36 11.41
CA GLN A 357 24.40 -10.73 12.50
C GLN A 357 24.68 -9.22 12.59
N SER A 358 25.93 -8.82 12.45
CA SER A 358 26.35 -7.41 12.48
C SER A 358 25.77 -6.63 11.30
N LEU A 359 25.79 -7.19 10.09
CA LEU A 359 25.22 -6.58 8.91
C LEU A 359 23.69 -6.41 9.04
N LEU A 360 23.00 -7.46 9.52
CA LEU A 360 21.56 -7.41 9.78
C LEU A 360 21.21 -6.36 10.83
N PHE A 361 21.97 -6.32 11.92
CA PHE A 361 21.79 -5.32 12.97
C PHE A 361 21.97 -3.90 12.43
N LEU A 362 23.06 -3.62 11.71
CA LEU A 362 23.35 -2.30 11.15
C LEU A 362 22.33 -1.88 10.09
N ALA A 363 21.97 -2.77 9.18
CA ALA A 363 20.99 -2.45 8.14
C ALA A 363 19.62 -2.16 8.72
N ASN A 364 19.16 -2.96 9.72
CA ASN A 364 17.88 -2.71 10.35
C ASN A 364 17.89 -1.47 11.24
N THR A 365 18.95 -1.21 12.01
CA THR A 365 19.05 0.01 12.84
C THR A 365 19.11 1.25 11.95
N TYR A 366 19.81 1.20 10.82
CA TYR A 366 19.81 2.29 9.84
C TYR A 366 18.42 2.63 9.32
N VAL A 367 17.57 1.63 9.07
CA VAL A 367 16.24 1.81 8.47
C VAL A 367 15.16 2.07 9.52
N SER A 368 15.24 1.40 10.67
CA SER A 368 14.15 1.36 11.65
C SER A 368 14.44 2.09 12.96
N TYR A 369 15.72 2.26 13.30
CA TYR A 369 16.19 2.82 14.58
C TYR A 369 17.40 3.73 14.34
N ARG A 370 17.19 4.78 13.60
CA ARG A 370 18.25 5.65 13.10
C ARG A 370 19.11 6.24 14.22
N GLU A 371 18.50 6.58 15.33
CA GLU A 371 19.19 7.09 16.52
C GLU A 371 20.20 6.09 17.08
N VAL A 372 19.85 4.80 17.08
CA VAL A 372 20.79 3.74 17.51
C VAL A 372 21.98 3.65 16.58
N TYR A 373 21.72 3.70 15.27
CA TYR A 373 22.79 3.69 14.27
C TYR A 373 23.72 4.89 14.42
N GLU A 374 23.19 6.09 14.60
CA GLU A 374 23.95 7.32 14.77
C GLU A 374 24.77 7.30 16.09
N MET A 375 24.17 6.83 17.17
CA MET A 375 24.86 6.66 18.47
C MET A 375 26.09 5.74 18.33
N LEU A 376 25.92 4.58 17.71
CA LEU A 376 27.01 3.62 17.47
C LEU A 376 28.07 4.18 16.51
N SER A 377 27.68 5.07 15.61
CA SER A 377 28.64 5.73 14.71
C SER A 377 29.59 6.69 15.40
N VAL A 378 29.17 7.23 16.54
CA VAL A 378 29.95 8.19 17.34
C VAL A 378 30.68 7.52 18.51
N CYS A 379 30.02 6.59 19.22
CA CYS A 379 30.52 5.97 20.43
C CYS A 379 30.25 4.47 20.44
N PRO A 380 31.29 3.61 20.24
CA PRO A 380 31.15 2.15 20.29
C PRO A 380 30.61 1.65 21.63
N ASP A 381 31.02 2.25 22.73
CA ASP A 381 30.64 1.85 24.10
C ASP A 381 29.15 2.00 24.38
N SER A 382 28.43 2.77 23.56
CA SER A 382 26.99 2.91 23.67
C SER A 382 26.21 1.62 23.43
N ILE A 383 26.85 0.57 22.91
CA ILE A 383 26.28 -0.77 22.82
C ILE A 383 25.92 -1.32 24.22
N ASN A 384 26.67 -0.95 25.27
CA ASN A 384 26.41 -1.34 26.66
C ASN A 384 25.09 -0.72 27.16
N ASP A 385 24.79 0.51 26.78
CA ASP A 385 23.54 1.18 27.17
C ASP A 385 22.34 0.57 26.43
N LEU A 386 22.52 0.19 25.18
CA LEU A 386 21.52 -0.54 24.42
C LEU A 386 21.22 -1.91 25.02
N TYR A 387 22.25 -2.63 25.47
CA TYR A 387 22.09 -3.90 26.19
C TYR A 387 21.32 -3.72 27.50
N LYS A 388 21.70 -2.74 28.34
CA LYS A 388 20.97 -2.44 29.59
C LYS A 388 19.50 -2.12 29.33
N PHE A 389 19.23 -1.37 28.27
CA PHE A 389 17.87 -1.09 27.82
C PHE A 389 17.13 -2.39 27.44
N ALA A 390 17.72 -3.23 26.61
CA ALA A 390 17.15 -4.50 26.19
C ALA A 390 16.83 -5.41 27.37
N LYS A 391 17.77 -5.48 28.35
CA LYS A 391 17.61 -6.26 29.59
C LYS A 391 16.51 -5.71 30.52
N SER A 392 16.21 -4.43 30.46
CA SER A 392 15.15 -3.81 31.28
C SER A 392 13.74 -4.24 30.90
N GLY A 393 13.56 -5.02 29.83
CA GLY A 393 12.26 -5.44 29.31
C GLY A 393 11.44 -4.30 28.71
N LYS A 394 12.02 -3.12 28.52
CA LYS A 394 11.38 -2.01 27.84
C LYS A 394 11.40 -2.27 26.34
N SER A 395 10.26 -2.12 25.69
CA SER A 395 10.12 -2.29 24.25
C SER A 395 10.26 -0.98 23.46
N ASP A 396 10.08 0.15 24.13
CA ASP A 396 10.12 1.47 23.49
C ASP A 396 11.53 2.05 23.57
N ILE A 397 12.21 2.04 22.43
CA ILE A 397 13.59 2.54 22.28
C ILE A 397 13.67 4.07 22.49
N THR A 398 12.57 4.79 22.38
CA THR A 398 12.52 6.24 22.66
C THR A 398 12.77 6.56 24.14
N ALA A 399 12.67 5.54 25.03
CA ALA A 399 13.00 5.66 26.44
C ALA A 399 14.52 5.69 26.72
N LEU A 400 15.37 5.47 25.72
CA LEU A 400 16.82 5.67 25.81
C LEU A 400 17.14 7.18 25.81
N LYS A 401 17.00 7.81 26.98
CA LYS A 401 17.22 9.26 27.16
C LYS A 401 18.61 9.75 26.73
N HIS A 402 19.60 8.88 26.68
CA HIS A 402 20.96 9.22 26.27
C HIS A 402 21.11 9.37 24.75
N LEU A 403 20.16 8.85 23.95
CA LEU A 403 20.13 9.06 22.50
C LEU A 403 19.79 10.51 22.12
N THR A 404 18.99 11.19 22.95
CA THR A 404 18.56 12.58 22.74
C THR A 404 19.62 13.59 23.21
N ALA A 405 20.56 13.18 24.05
CA ALA A 405 21.60 14.09 24.60
C ALA A 405 22.74 14.36 23.61
N LEU A 406 22.93 13.55 22.57
CA LEU A 406 23.98 13.72 21.57
C LEU A 406 23.62 14.70 20.45
N ASN A 407 22.32 14.95 20.23
CA ASN A 407 21.84 15.88 19.21
C ASN A 407 20.78 16.81 19.79
N GLY A 408 21.19 17.97 20.29
CA GLY A 408 20.32 18.99 20.89
C GLY A 408 19.22 19.57 20.00
N GLU A 409 18.99 19.07 18.79
CA GLU A 409 18.05 19.63 17.82
C GLU A 409 17.16 18.62 17.08
N ALA A 410 17.24 17.31 17.34
CA ALA A 410 16.44 16.31 16.62
C ALA A 410 15.06 16.05 17.27
N GLN A 411 14.35 17.09 17.67
CA GLN A 411 12.95 17.00 18.13
C GLN A 411 11.94 16.93 16.96
N GLY A 412 12.21 16.22 15.94
CA GLY A 412 11.29 16.12 14.79
C GLY A 412 11.39 14.82 14.01
N ALA A 413 12.27 13.94 14.41
CA ALA A 413 12.57 12.74 13.66
C ALA A 413 11.44 11.70 13.79
N PHE A 414 10.67 11.58 12.73
CA PHE A 414 9.95 10.39 12.26
C PHE A 414 9.48 9.40 13.33
N VAL A 415 8.42 9.75 14.05
CA VAL A 415 7.57 8.74 14.67
C VAL A 415 6.84 8.04 13.54
N HIS A 416 7.36 6.91 13.07
CA HIS A 416 6.66 6.09 12.11
C HIS A 416 5.32 5.65 12.71
N PRO A 417 4.18 5.82 12.02
CA PRO A 417 2.86 5.45 12.53
C PRO A 417 2.73 3.95 12.83
N ASN A 418 3.57 3.10 12.25
CA ASN A 418 3.72 1.71 12.65
C ASN A 418 4.76 1.61 13.77
N LYS A 419 4.32 1.87 14.97
CA LYS A 419 5.07 1.58 16.20
C LYS A 419 5.32 0.07 16.31
N ILE A 420 6.33 -0.44 15.62
CA ILE A 420 6.95 -1.68 16.04
C ILE A 420 7.79 -1.28 17.25
N THR A 421 7.14 -1.28 18.41
CA THR A 421 7.72 -0.87 19.70
C THR A 421 8.73 -1.88 20.21
N GLU A 422 8.84 -3.05 19.58
CA GLU A 422 9.67 -4.15 20.02
C GLU A 422 11.07 -4.10 19.39
N PHE A 423 12.08 -3.90 20.22
CA PHE A 423 13.47 -3.98 19.78
C PHE A 423 13.89 -5.44 19.59
N ARG A 424 13.89 -5.90 18.35
CA ARG A 424 14.04 -7.30 17.95
C ARG A 424 15.42 -7.91 18.17
N PHE A 425 16.43 -7.10 18.48
CA PHE A 425 17.80 -7.55 18.74
C PHE A 425 18.13 -7.73 20.22
N ALA A 426 17.14 -7.65 21.11
CA ALA A 426 17.38 -7.80 22.55
C ALA A 426 18.02 -9.14 22.91
N LYS A 427 17.59 -10.23 22.26
CA LYS A 427 18.16 -11.57 22.46
C LYS A 427 19.60 -11.63 21.97
N LEU A 428 19.90 -11.12 20.78
CA LEU A 428 21.26 -11.08 20.22
C LEU A 428 22.23 -10.36 21.17
N LEU A 429 21.83 -9.18 21.68
CA LEU A 429 22.63 -8.44 22.65
C LEU A 429 22.90 -9.26 23.93
N THR A 430 21.88 -9.97 24.39
CA THR A 430 22.01 -10.82 25.59
C THR A 430 22.95 -12.00 25.35
N ASP A 431 22.87 -12.64 24.20
CA ASP A 431 23.70 -13.80 23.83
C ASP A 431 25.17 -13.37 23.65
N ILE A 432 25.44 -12.22 23.04
CA ILE A 432 26.77 -11.66 22.85
C ILE A 432 27.38 -11.23 24.20
N GLU A 433 26.60 -10.60 25.08
CA GLU A 433 27.07 -10.25 26.43
C GLU A 433 27.41 -11.50 27.28
N ALA A 434 26.55 -12.53 27.16
CA ALA A 434 26.81 -13.81 27.89
C ALA A 434 28.13 -14.47 27.46
N SER A 435 28.60 -14.22 26.24
CA SER A 435 29.91 -14.65 25.76
C SER A 435 31.06 -13.72 26.17
N GLY A 436 30.77 -12.60 26.84
CA GLY A 436 31.75 -11.57 27.20
C GLY A 436 32.30 -10.75 26.04
N GLN A 437 31.66 -10.82 24.87
CA GLN A 437 32.15 -10.19 23.62
C GLN A 437 31.44 -8.85 23.28
N LEU A 438 30.54 -8.37 24.13
CA LEU A 438 29.74 -7.20 23.80
C LEU A 438 30.55 -5.92 23.50
N PRO A 439 31.59 -5.57 24.29
CA PRO A 439 32.41 -4.40 23.96
C PRO A 439 33.17 -4.57 22.63
N ALA A 440 33.78 -5.74 22.41
CA ALA A 440 34.49 -6.05 21.18
C ALA A 440 33.56 -5.99 19.95
N TRP A 441 32.31 -6.42 20.14
CA TRP A 441 31.27 -6.31 19.07
C TRP A 441 30.88 -4.86 18.83
N GLY A 442 30.79 -4.02 19.86
CA GLY A 442 30.57 -2.57 19.69
C GLY A 442 31.67 -1.90 18.85
N ASP A 443 32.94 -2.22 19.14
CA ASP A 443 34.07 -1.75 18.33
C ASP A 443 34.00 -2.27 16.88
N TYR A 444 33.60 -3.51 16.70
CA TYR A 444 33.43 -4.10 15.36
C TYR A 444 32.32 -3.42 14.57
N LEU A 445 31.14 -3.17 15.17
CA LEU A 445 30.06 -2.44 14.55
C LEU A 445 30.49 -1.01 14.15
N HIS A 446 31.21 -0.34 15.04
CA HIS A 446 31.76 0.99 14.76
C HIS A 446 32.71 0.98 13.56
N LYS A 447 33.63 0.00 13.49
CA LYS A 447 34.54 -0.21 12.35
C LYS A 447 33.77 -0.41 11.04
N LEU A 448 32.71 -1.23 11.05
CA LEU A 448 31.86 -1.44 9.88
C LEU A 448 31.15 -0.17 9.42
N ILE A 449 30.64 0.65 10.37
CA ILE A 449 30.01 1.93 10.08
C ILE A 449 31.04 2.91 9.46
N GLN A 450 32.26 2.97 9.99
CA GLN A 450 33.32 3.82 9.45
C GLN A 450 33.72 3.39 8.03
N SER A 451 33.81 2.09 7.79
CA SER A 451 34.10 1.54 6.45
C SER A 451 33.00 1.87 5.47
N TYR A 452 31.75 1.84 5.90
CA TYR A 452 30.60 2.22 5.09
C TYR A 452 30.59 3.71 4.74
N ASN A 453 30.91 4.58 5.71
CA ASN A 453 30.89 6.04 5.54
C ASN A 453 32.14 6.57 4.83
N ALA A 454 33.20 5.75 4.70
CA ALA A 454 34.41 6.16 4.00
C ALA A 454 34.12 6.48 2.52
N PRO A 455 34.67 7.58 1.97
CA PRO A 455 34.56 7.86 0.55
C PRO A 455 35.14 6.69 -0.25
N ALA A 456 34.53 6.38 -1.40
CA ALA A 456 35.06 5.37 -2.29
C ALA A 456 36.53 5.72 -2.62
N ARG A 457 37.47 4.81 -2.34
CA ARG A 457 38.84 4.97 -2.82
C ARG A 457 38.78 5.03 -4.35
N ILE A 458 39.13 6.16 -4.91
CA ILE A 458 39.42 6.28 -6.34
C ILE A 458 40.71 5.49 -6.51
N GLU A 459 40.63 4.26 -7.01
CA GLU A 459 41.81 3.55 -7.48
C GLU A 459 42.38 4.38 -8.62
N ALA A 460 43.60 4.87 -8.43
CA ALA A 460 44.36 5.68 -9.36
C ALA A 460 44.90 4.84 -10.50
#